data_41f32c779afe63d8de6c68429dd4affc
#
_entry.id   41f32c779afe63d8de6c68429dd4affc
#
_cell.length_a   1.000
_cell.length_b   1.000
_cell.length_c   1.000
_cell.angle_alpha   90.00
_cell.angle_beta   90.00
_cell.angle_gamma   90.00
#
_symmetry.space_group_name_H-M   'P 1'
#
loop_
_entity.id
_entity.type
_entity.pdbx_description
1 polymer ?
#
loop_
_entity_poly.entity_id
_entity_poly.type
_entity_poly.pdbx_seq_one_letter_code
_entity_poly.pdbx_strand_id
1 'polypeptide(L)'
;MDSRRTMTTGKPPLLELLDYGDGNGVTSHKMFKRLLSPPEQSRAAKIVEIYGWIIFAEGGLLLLFPDFMARLMHFGPLTAQASGFLRLIGMLVSGFGMLYLLSGRLNAEGFVFATLIDRPFVAPTMATLWYFGALPGPLALLFAVEDSVSWLWTLLTWRAERRRQTK
;
A
#
# COMPACT_ATOMS: atom_id res chain seq x y z
N MET A 1 -33.42 -18.90 -54.65
CA MET A 1 -33.28 -18.00 -53.49
C MET A 1 -32.77 -18.81 -52.33
N ASP A 2 -31.48 -18.86 -52.19
CA ASP A 2 -30.80 -19.72 -51.23
C ASP A 2 -30.21 -18.83 -50.15
N SER A 3 -30.85 -18.82 -49.00
CA SER A 3 -30.48 -18.00 -47.81
C SER A 3 -29.65 -18.85 -46.88
N ARG A 4 -28.33 -18.96 -47.15
CA ARG A 4 -27.38 -19.56 -46.18
C ARG A 4 -27.17 -18.59 -44.98
N ARG A 5 -27.87 -18.88 -43.89
CA ARG A 5 -27.52 -18.29 -42.60
C ARG A 5 -26.15 -18.86 -42.14
N THR A 6 -25.14 -18.05 -42.18
CA THR A 6 -23.86 -18.31 -41.50
C THR A 6 -24.10 -18.26 -40.00
N MET A 7 -24.16 -19.43 -39.37
CA MET A 7 -24.10 -19.52 -37.91
C MET A 7 -22.69 -19.06 -37.46
N THR A 8 -22.60 -17.87 -36.93
CA THR A 8 -21.42 -17.44 -36.15
C THR A 8 -21.41 -18.23 -34.86
N THR A 9 -20.52 -19.22 -34.77
CA THR A 9 -20.21 -19.92 -33.54
C THR A 9 -19.47 -18.95 -32.62
N GLY A 10 -20.24 -18.07 -31.96
CA GLY A 10 -19.72 -17.27 -30.87
C GLY A 10 -19.30 -18.18 -29.73
N LYS A 11 -18.02 -18.16 -29.35
CA LYS A 11 -17.58 -18.77 -28.10
C LYS A 11 -18.45 -18.26 -26.94
N PRO A 12 -18.88 -19.14 -26.02
CA PRO A 12 -19.65 -18.71 -24.88
C PRO A 12 -18.85 -17.71 -24.04
N PRO A 13 -19.47 -16.65 -23.50
CA PRO A 13 -18.79 -15.56 -22.82
C PRO A 13 -17.94 -16.01 -21.60
N LEU A 14 -18.21 -17.19 -21.05
CA LEU A 14 -17.43 -17.81 -19.98
C LEU A 14 -16.05 -18.29 -20.44
N LEU A 15 -15.92 -18.69 -21.74
CA LEU A 15 -14.63 -19.08 -22.31
C LEU A 15 -13.75 -17.87 -22.66
N GLU A 16 -14.34 -16.72 -22.97
CA GLU A 16 -13.60 -15.47 -23.14
C GLU A 16 -12.99 -14.97 -21.80
N LEU A 17 -13.69 -15.17 -20.68
CA LEU A 17 -13.16 -14.86 -19.35
C LEU A 17 -11.99 -15.78 -18.92
N LEU A 18 -11.96 -17.02 -19.41
CA LEU A 18 -10.87 -17.96 -19.14
C LEU A 18 -9.68 -17.78 -20.10
N ASP A 19 -9.92 -17.27 -21.32
CA ASP A 19 -8.91 -16.97 -22.33
C ASP A 19 -8.14 -15.65 -22.04
N TYR A 20 -8.62 -14.85 -21.04
CA TYR A 20 -7.89 -13.67 -20.55
C TYR A 20 -6.53 -14.01 -19.92
N GLY A 21 -6.27 -15.28 -19.63
CA GLY A 21 -5.00 -15.79 -19.08
C GLY A 21 -3.87 -16.04 -20.08
N ASP A 22 -4.14 -16.24 -21.36
CA ASP A 22 -3.14 -16.76 -22.30
C ASP A 22 -2.62 -15.76 -23.35
N GLY A 23 -3.20 -14.54 -23.43
CA GLY A 23 -2.84 -13.59 -24.51
C GLY A 23 -1.59 -12.74 -24.24
N ASN A 24 -1.26 -12.43 -22.99
CA ASN A 24 -0.09 -11.64 -22.62
C ASN A 24 0.41 -12.04 -21.22
N GLY A 25 0.80 -13.28 -21.05
CA GLY A 25 1.47 -13.72 -19.84
C GLY A 25 2.66 -12.80 -19.55
N VAL A 26 2.43 -11.77 -18.71
CA VAL A 26 3.55 -11.04 -18.11
C VAL A 26 4.28 -12.09 -17.29
N THR A 27 5.26 -12.75 -17.93
CA THR A 27 6.07 -13.79 -17.29
C THR A 27 6.59 -13.23 -15.98
N SER A 28 6.60 -14.02 -14.92
CA SER A 28 7.12 -13.66 -13.59
C SER A 28 8.45 -12.91 -13.69
N HIS A 29 9.27 -13.27 -14.67
CA HIS A 29 10.52 -12.60 -15.01
C HIS A 29 10.35 -11.13 -15.44
N LYS A 30 9.31 -10.80 -16.24
CA LYS A 30 9.03 -9.41 -16.64
C LYS A 30 8.52 -8.58 -15.46
N MET A 31 7.68 -9.17 -14.59
CA MET A 31 7.24 -8.51 -13.35
C MET A 31 8.43 -8.27 -12.41
N PHE A 32 9.28 -9.25 -12.22
CA PHE A 32 10.49 -9.13 -11.40
C PHE A 32 11.44 -8.05 -11.95
N LYS A 33 11.64 -7.98 -13.25
CA LYS A 33 12.43 -6.92 -13.90
C LYS A 33 11.81 -5.53 -13.66
N ARG A 34 10.48 -5.39 -13.73
CA ARG A 34 9.78 -4.14 -13.40
C ARG A 34 9.96 -3.72 -11.94
N LEU A 35 10.02 -4.68 -11.02
CA LEU A 35 10.28 -4.40 -9.60
C LEU A 35 11.70 -3.87 -9.38
N LEU A 36 12.70 -4.39 -10.10
CA LEU A 36 14.07 -3.94 -9.99
C LEU A 36 14.34 -2.62 -10.71
N SER A 37 13.70 -2.41 -11.85
CA SER A 37 13.87 -1.21 -12.70
C SER A 37 12.50 -0.78 -13.24
N PRO A 38 11.71 0.00 -12.46
CA PRO A 38 10.41 0.47 -12.90
C PRO A 38 10.58 1.42 -14.11
N PRO A 39 9.97 1.13 -15.28
CA PRO A 39 10.22 1.88 -16.51
C PRO A 39 9.63 3.28 -16.46
N GLU A 40 8.37 3.43 -16.16
CA GLU A 40 7.68 4.73 -16.03
C GLU A 40 6.74 4.64 -14.82
N GLN A 41 7.13 5.32 -13.76
CA GLN A 41 6.36 5.38 -12.53
C GLN A 41 5.66 6.72 -12.44
N SER A 42 4.34 6.72 -12.16
CA SER A 42 3.62 7.95 -11.85
C SER A 42 4.20 8.59 -10.58
N ARG A 43 4.11 9.90 -10.46
CA ARG A 43 4.59 10.61 -9.28
C ARG A 43 3.83 10.16 -8.03
N ALA A 44 2.54 9.90 -8.15
CA ALA A 44 1.73 9.39 -7.05
C ALA A 44 2.21 7.99 -6.62
N ALA A 45 2.48 7.08 -7.54
CA ALA A 45 3.03 5.76 -7.25
C ALA A 45 4.42 5.84 -6.60
N LYS A 46 5.26 6.80 -7.00
CA LYS A 46 6.56 7.03 -6.38
C LYS A 46 6.45 7.49 -4.92
N ILE A 47 5.45 8.32 -4.59
CA ILE A 47 5.19 8.72 -3.20
C ILE A 47 4.76 7.50 -2.37
N VAL A 48 3.89 6.64 -2.92
CA VAL A 48 3.48 5.40 -2.27
C VAL A 48 4.69 4.46 -2.04
N GLU A 49 5.63 4.38 -2.98
CA GLU A 49 6.88 3.63 -2.80
C GLU A 49 7.74 4.20 -1.67
N ILE A 50 7.96 5.53 -1.64
CA ILE A 50 8.75 6.19 -0.59
C ILE A 50 8.13 5.92 0.78
N TYR A 51 6.82 6.08 0.90
CA TYR A 51 6.10 5.78 2.13
C TYR A 51 6.21 4.30 2.53
N GLY A 52 6.18 3.40 1.55
CA GLY A 52 6.42 1.98 1.77
C GLY A 52 7.78 1.69 2.40
N TRP A 53 8.83 2.42 2.01
CA TRP A 53 10.16 2.31 2.63
C TRP A 53 10.16 2.77 4.09
N ILE A 54 9.44 3.84 4.42
CA ILE A 54 9.33 4.35 5.79
C ILE A 54 8.65 3.30 6.66
N ILE A 55 7.46 2.83 6.28
CA ILE A 55 6.72 1.79 7.03
C ILE A 55 7.54 0.51 7.16
N PHE A 56 8.24 0.10 6.09
CA PHE A 56 9.10 -1.09 6.13
C PHE A 56 10.22 -0.95 7.15
N ALA A 57 10.87 0.20 7.20
CA ALA A 57 11.94 0.48 8.18
C ALA A 57 11.40 0.54 9.61
N GLU A 58 10.25 1.19 9.84
CA GLU A 58 9.60 1.24 11.16
C GLU A 58 9.23 -0.15 11.65
N GLY A 59 8.60 -0.96 10.80
CA GLY A 59 8.30 -2.35 11.14
C GLY A 59 9.55 -3.17 11.43
N GLY A 60 10.62 -2.99 10.66
CA GLY A 60 11.91 -3.61 10.89
C GLY A 60 12.52 -3.21 12.24
N LEU A 61 12.44 -1.93 12.61
CA LEU A 61 12.89 -1.45 13.91
C LEU A 61 12.08 -2.04 15.07
N LEU A 62 10.75 -2.11 14.94
CA LEU A 62 9.88 -2.77 15.91
C LEU A 62 10.20 -4.26 16.07
N LEU A 63 10.50 -4.95 14.97
CA LEU A 63 10.85 -6.37 14.96
C LEU A 63 12.19 -6.64 15.62
N LEU A 64 13.22 -5.87 15.28
CA LEU A 64 14.59 -6.11 15.69
C LEU A 64 14.89 -5.48 17.05
N PHE A 65 14.37 -4.30 17.33
CA PHE A 65 14.69 -3.47 18.50
C PHE A 65 13.45 -3.02 19.28
N PRO A 66 12.56 -3.97 19.75
CA PRO A 66 11.30 -3.60 20.39
C PRO A 66 11.46 -2.74 21.64
N ASP A 67 12.48 -3.00 22.48
CA ASP A 67 12.72 -2.23 23.70
C ASP A 67 13.19 -0.80 23.41
N PHE A 68 13.95 -0.61 22.34
CA PHE A 68 14.35 0.71 21.87
C PHE A 68 13.14 1.49 21.37
N MET A 69 12.31 0.87 20.53
CA MET A 69 11.10 1.49 20.00
C MET A 69 10.09 1.80 21.10
N ALA A 70 9.91 0.91 22.06
CA ALA A 70 9.04 1.17 23.22
C ALA A 70 9.47 2.42 23.99
N ARG A 71 10.76 2.56 24.27
CA ARG A 71 11.31 3.77 24.93
C ARG A 71 11.11 5.02 24.09
N LEU A 72 11.36 4.95 22.79
CA LEU A 72 11.15 6.07 21.85
C LEU A 72 9.68 6.51 21.83
N MET A 73 8.76 5.56 21.90
CA MET A 73 7.31 5.80 21.93
C MET A 73 6.75 6.13 23.32
N HIS A 74 7.64 6.31 24.32
CA HIS A 74 7.27 6.62 25.71
C HIS A 74 6.46 5.52 26.42
N PHE A 75 6.62 4.27 26.02
CA PHE A 75 6.13 3.13 26.79
C PHE A 75 7.08 2.81 27.95
N GLY A 76 6.53 2.24 29.00
CA GLY A 76 7.35 1.68 30.10
C GLY A 76 8.17 0.45 29.66
N PRO A 77 8.96 -0.13 30.62
CA PRO A 77 9.70 -1.36 30.36
C PRO A 77 8.79 -2.49 29.86
N LEU A 78 9.19 -3.15 28.80
CA LEU A 78 8.41 -4.25 28.22
C LEU A 78 8.58 -5.53 29.05
N THR A 79 7.46 -6.24 29.26
CA THR A 79 7.53 -7.66 29.66
C THR A 79 7.96 -8.51 28.48
N ALA A 80 8.45 -9.74 28.73
CA ALA A 80 8.81 -10.67 27.65
C ALA A 80 7.66 -10.92 26.67
N GLN A 81 6.43 -11.02 27.19
CA GLN A 81 5.24 -11.20 26.38
C GLN A 81 4.94 -9.96 25.51
N ALA A 82 5.01 -8.75 26.08
CA ALA A 82 4.81 -7.50 25.35
C ALA A 82 5.87 -7.31 24.26
N SER A 83 7.13 -7.64 24.53
CA SER A 83 8.21 -7.63 23.54
C SER A 83 7.92 -8.60 22.38
N GLY A 84 7.41 -9.79 22.67
CA GLY A 84 6.99 -10.77 21.65
C GLY A 84 5.86 -10.23 20.75
N PHE A 85 4.83 -9.63 21.34
CA PHE A 85 3.75 -9.00 20.59
C PHE A 85 4.25 -7.83 19.72
N LEU A 86 5.14 -7.00 20.26
CA LEU A 86 5.69 -5.87 19.52
C LEU A 86 6.52 -6.32 18.31
N ARG A 87 7.26 -7.43 18.42
CA ARG A 87 7.94 -8.07 17.29
C ARG A 87 6.97 -8.59 16.23
N LEU A 88 5.87 -9.23 16.65
CA LEU A 88 4.82 -9.68 15.72
C LEU A 88 4.18 -8.50 14.97
N ILE A 89 3.86 -7.41 15.69
CA ILE A 89 3.38 -6.17 15.08
C ILE A 89 4.43 -5.63 14.09
N GLY A 90 5.70 -5.60 14.45
CA GLY A 90 6.79 -5.16 13.58
C GLY A 90 6.87 -5.97 12.28
N MET A 91 6.70 -7.29 12.36
CA MET A 91 6.64 -8.15 11.18
C MET A 91 5.45 -7.79 10.28
N LEU A 92 4.26 -7.57 10.85
CA LEU A 92 3.07 -7.17 10.09
C LEU A 92 3.25 -5.80 9.44
N VAL A 93 3.76 -4.82 10.18
CA VAL A 93 4.03 -3.47 9.67
C VAL A 93 5.06 -3.51 8.53
N SER A 94 6.15 -4.29 8.68
CA SER A 94 7.11 -4.51 7.58
C SER A 94 6.44 -5.14 6.36
N GLY A 95 5.55 -6.11 6.56
CA GLY A 95 4.78 -6.73 5.47
C GLY A 95 3.92 -5.72 4.73
N PHE A 96 3.21 -4.84 5.43
CA PHE A 96 2.47 -3.74 4.83
C PHE A 96 3.40 -2.77 4.09
N GLY A 97 4.51 -2.36 4.70
CA GLY A 97 5.52 -1.51 4.05
C GLY A 97 5.99 -2.12 2.73
N MET A 98 6.23 -3.44 2.70
CA MET A 98 6.61 -4.14 1.48
C MET A 98 5.50 -4.11 0.43
N LEU A 99 4.22 -4.28 0.81
CA LEU A 99 3.09 -4.15 -0.12
C LEU A 99 3.01 -2.76 -0.74
N TYR A 100 3.18 -1.70 0.05
CA TYR A 100 3.24 -0.32 -0.44
C TYR A 100 4.39 -0.12 -1.44
N LEU A 101 5.57 -0.60 -1.09
CA LEU A 101 6.77 -0.50 -1.92
C LEU A 101 6.58 -1.21 -3.26
N LEU A 102 6.13 -2.47 -3.24
CA LEU A 102 5.89 -3.25 -4.46
C LEU A 102 4.79 -2.63 -5.31
N SER A 103 3.69 -2.18 -4.71
CA SER A 103 2.58 -1.55 -5.40
C SER A 103 2.98 -0.23 -6.06
N GLY A 104 3.80 0.58 -5.38
CA GLY A 104 4.39 1.80 -5.93
C GLY A 104 5.28 1.49 -7.13
N ARG A 105 6.19 0.52 -7.03
CA ARG A 105 7.09 0.11 -8.12
C ARG A 105 6.37 -0.47 -9.33
N LEU A 106 5.28 -1.19 -9.10
CA LEU A 106 4.44 -1.74 -10.16
C LEU A 106 3.48 -0.70 -10.77
N ASN A 107 3.48 0.53 -10.26
CA ASN A 107 2.55 1.58 -10.68
C ASN A 107 1.07 1.14 -10.58
N ALA A 108 0.73 0.48 -9.47
CA ALA A 108 -0.60 -0.08 -9.23
C ALA A 108 -1.60 1.05 -8.89
N GLU A 109 -2.25 1.64 -9.89
CA GLU A 109 -3.18 2.76 -9.73
C GLU A 109 -4.32 2.45 -8.74
N GLY A 110 -4.86 1.24 -8.79
CA GLY A 110 -5.90 0.79 -7.86
C GLY A 110 -5.45 0.82 -6.41
N PHE A 111 -4.19 0.45 -6.14
CA PHE A 111 -3.61 0.53 -4.80
C PHE A 111 -3.40 1.98 -4.36
N VAL A 112 -2.87 2.84 -5.24
CA VAL A 112 -2.73 4.28 -4.97
C VAL A 112 -4.08 4.89 -4.60
N PHE A 113 -5.13 4.56 -5.35
CA PHE A 113 -6.49 5.02 -5.06
C PHE A 113 -7.01 4.48 -3.71
N ALA A 114 -6.78 3.21 -3.41
CA ALA A 114 -7.18 2.60 -2.13
C ALA A 114 -6.52 3.32 -0.94
N THR A 115 -5.23 3.68 -1.04
CA THR A 115 -4.53 4.42 0.02
C THR A 115 -5.08 5.83 0.23
N LEU A 116 -5.65 6.46 -0.79
CA LEU A 116 -6.32 7.76 -0.67
C LEU A 116 -7.63 7.68 0.12
N ILE A 117 -8.27 6.51 0.15
CA ILE A 117 -9.49 6.27 0.92
C ILE A 117 -9.16 5.85 2.36
N ASP A 118 -8.17 4.97 2.55
CA ASP A 118 -7.83 4.37 3.84
C ASP A 118 -7.16 5.35 4.80
N ARG A 119 -6.15 6.08 4.36
CA ARG A 119 -5.33 6.96 5.22
C ARG A 119 -6.09 8.07 5.95
N PRO A 120 -7.13 8.71 5.41
CA PRO A 120 -7.90 9.72 6.14
C PRO A 120 -8.52 9.22 7.45
N PHE A 121 -8.72 7.89 7.59
CA PHE A 121 -9.26 7.29 8.80
C PHE A 121 -8.22 7.12 9.90
N VAL A 122 -6.93 7.15 9.59
CA VAL A 122 -5.87 6.96 10.58
C VAL A 122 -5.87 8.07 11.62
N ALA A 123 -5.87 9.33 11.20
CA ALA A 123 -5.84 10.47 12.13
C ALA A 123 -7.01 10.49 13.13
N PRO A 124 -8.28 10.36 12.73
CA PRO A 124 -9.39 10.29 13.68
C PRO A 124 -9.33 9.03 14.57
N THR A 125 -8.84 7.90 14.04
CA THR A 125 -8.65 6.69 14.84
C THR A 125 -7.59 6.90 15.92
N MET A 126 -6.43 7.47 15.55
CA MET A 126 -5.36 7.78 16.51
C MET A 126 -5.81 8.79 17.57
N ALA A 127 -6.55 9.84 17.18
CA ALA A 127 -7.13 10.80 18.10
C ALA A 127 -8.11 10.13 19.08
N THR A 128 -8.94 9.23 18.61
CA THR A 128 -9.88 8.48 19.43
C THR A 128 -9.17 7.58 20.44
N LEU A 129 -8.16 6.81 20.00
CA LEU A 129 -7.39 5.93 20.87
C LEU A 129 -6.60 6.73 21.94
N TRP A 130 -6.07 7.88 21.58
CA TRP A 130 -5.43 8.79 22.53
C TRP A 130 -6.43 9.36 23.53
N TYR A 131 -7.59 9.81 23.08
CA TYR A 131 -8.65 10.35 23.95
C TYR A 131 -9.08 9.35 25.02
N PHE A 132 -9.19 8.07 24.66
CA PHE A 132 -9.52 6.99 25.63
C PHE A 132 -8.31 6.47 26.43
N GLY A 133 -7.14 7.07 26.28
CA GLY A 133 -5.93 6.65 27.00
C GLY A 133 -5.35 5.30 26.56
N ALA A 134 -5.79 4.77 25.41
CA ALA A 134 -5.29 3.51 24.86
C ALA A 134 -3.91 3.64 24.22
N LEU A 135 -3.52 4.85 23.78
CA LEU A 135 -2.21 5.13 23.19
C LEU A 135 -1.56 6.37 23.82
N PRO A 136 -0.21 6.38 23.96
CA PRO A 136 0.54 7.58 24.33
C PRO A 136 0.36 8.69 23.28
N GLY A 137 0.20 9.95 23.76
CA GLY A 137 0.01 11.12 22.88
C GLY A 137 1.07 11.28 21.79
N PRO A 138 2.39 11.17 22.09
CA PRO A 138 3.44 11.25 21.07
C PRO A 138 3.30 10.22 19.95
N LEU A 139 2.91 8.99 20.28
CA LEU A 139 2.69 7.94 19.30
C LEU A 139 1.48 8.23 18.41
N ALA A 140 0.35 8.62 19.02
CA ALA A 140 -0.86 8.99 18.29
C ALA A 140 -0.61 10.16 17.33
N LEU A 141 0.15 11.17 17.79
CA LEU A 141 0.51 12.33 16.99
C LEU A 141 1.43 11.94 15.81
N LEU A 142 2.44 11.09 16.05
CA LEU A 142 3.37 10.63 15.02
C LEU A 142 2.62 10.01 13.86
N PHE A 143 1.80 8.98 14.11
CA PHE A 143 1.04 8.30 13.07
C PHE A 143 0.00 9.21 12.39
N ALA A 144 -0.71 10.04 13.17
CA ALA A 144 -1.68 10.98 12.60
C ALA A 144 -1.03 11.98 11.64
N VAL A 145 0.15 12.50 11.98
CA VAL A 145 0.88 13.47 11.13
C VAL A 145 1.47 12.77 9.91
N GLU A 146 2.14 11.64 10.09
CA GLU A 146 2.78 10.89 9.01
C GLU A 146 1.77 10.48 7.92
N ASP A 147 0.67 9.85 8.31
CA ASP A 147 -0.38 9.45 7.38
C ASP A 147 -1.06 10.65 6.72
N SER A 148 -1.35 11.71 7.48
CA SER A 148 -1.98 12.93 6.92
C SER A 148 -1.07 13.61 5.88
N VAL A 149 0.22 13.75 6.17
CA VAL A 149 1.19 14.38 5.26
C VAL A 149 1.34 13.53 4.00
N SER A 150 1.52 12.22 4.13
CA SER A 150 1.69 11.33 2.98
C SER A 150 0.40 11.23 2.16
N TRP A 151 -0.78 11.22 2.80
CA TRP A 151 -2.07 11.27 2.13
C TRP A 151 -2.24 12.56 1.32
N LEU A 152 -2.00 13.72 1.94
CA LEU A 152 -2.14 15.01 1.26
C LEU A 152 -1.19 15.11 0.05
N TRP A 153 0.05 14.68 0.21
CA TRP A 153 1.03 14.68 -0.86
C TRP A 153 0.60 13.76 -2.02
N THR A 154 0.16 12.54 -1.73
CA THR A 154 -0.34 11.60 -2.73
C THR A 154 -1.56 12.17 -3.45
N LEU A 155 -2.52 12.77 -2.71
CA LEU A 155 -3.74 13.35 -3.26
C LEU A 155 -3.45 14.52 -4.21
N LEU A 156 -2.58 15.45 -3.81
CA LEU A 156 -2.21 16.61 -4.62
C LEU A 156 -1.53 16.18 -5.91
N THR A 157 -0.61 15.22 -5.82
CA THR A 157 0.12 14.71 -6.98
C THR A 157 -0.81 13.95 -7.93
N TRP A 158 -1.65 13.09 -7.41
CA TRP A 158 -2.64 12.33 -8.19
C TRP A 158 -3.64 13.26 -8.93
N ARG A 159 -4.13 14.31 -8.25
CA ARG A 159 -5.00 15.33 -8.88
C ARG A 159 -4.26 16.10 -9.98
N ALA A 160 -3.01 16.45 -9.77
CA ALA A 160 -2.21 17.17 -10.76
C ALA A 160 -1.95 16.33 -12.03
N GLU A 161 -1.71 15.03 -11.88
CA GLU A 161 -1.53 14.09 -13.00
C GLU A 161 -2.82 13.93 -13.81
N ARG A 162 -3.96 13.73 -13.14
CA ARG A 162 -5.26 13.61 -13.81
C ARG A 162 -5.63 14.86 -14.63
N ARG A 163 -5.36 16.05 -14.10
CA ARG A 163 -5.60 17.31 -14.84
C ARG A 163 -4.75 17.47 -16.10
N ARG A 164 -3.59 16.81 -16.16
CA ARG A 164 -2.73 16.83 -17.37
C ARG A 164 -3.20 15.87 -18.44
N GLN A 165 -3.86 14.80 -18.07
CA GLN A 165 -4.39 13.80 -19.01
C GLN A 165 -5.71 14.26 -19.69
N THR A 166 -6.40 15.24 -19.12
CA THR A 166 -7.67 15.78 -19.64
C THR A 166 -7.50 17.03 -20.53
N LYS A 167 -6.26 17.48 -20.74
CA LYS A 167 -5.90 18.56 -21.68
C LYS A 167 -5.23 18.01 -22.92
#